data_8952a1de0b431f550d353baa9c0ecb68
#
_entry.id   8952a1de0b431f550d353baa9c0ecb68
#
_cell.length_a   1.000
_cell.length_b   1.000
_cell.length_c   1.000
_cell.angle_alpha   90.00
_cell.angle_beta   90.00
_cell.angle_gamma   90.00
#
_symmetry.space_group_name_H-M   'P 1'
#
loop_
_entity.id
_entity.type
_entity.pdbx_description
1 polymer ?
#
loop_
_entity_poly.entity_id
_entity_poly.type
_entity_poly.pdbx_seq_one_letter_code
_entity_poly.pdbx_strand_id
1 'polypeptide(L)'
;MFFRPRVVICIPSGVTEVERRAVKEASLKAGARQVRVIEEPMAAAIGAGLPISEPSGSMVVDIGGGTSEVAVISLGGIVAARSVRVGGDEFDQSIIAYIKRKYNLLIGERTAEQIKIEIGSAFELDQETSMDIKGRNLVDGLPKNITVHSEEVREALEESLQKITDAIKETLERTPPELSADLSLIHI
;
A
#
# COMPACT_ATOMS: atom_id res chain seq x y z
N MET A 1 1.20 15.27 37.89
CA MET A 1 -0.06 15.42 37.09
C MET A 1 0.09 14.61 35.83
N PHE A 2 -0.56 13.44 35.71
CA PHE A 2 -0.45 12.63 34.52
C PHE A 2 -1.26 13.27 33.37
N PHE A 3 -0.58 13.60 32.29
CA PHE A 3 -1.23 14.15 31.10
C PHE A 3 -1.97 13.02 30.38
N ARG A 4 -3.29 13.17 30.23
CA ARG A 4 -4.12 12.20 29.48
C ARG A 4 -4.46 12.80 28.10
N PRO A 5 -3.83 12.32 27.02
CA PRO A 5 -4.02 12.88 25.69
C PRO A 5 -5.40 12.55 25.12
N ARG A 6 -5.87 13.40 24.20
CA ARG A 6 -6.88 13.02 23.21
C ARG A 6 -6.16 12.36 22.05
N VAL A 7 -6.65 11.23 21.57
CA VAL A 7 -6.00 10.39 20.57
C VAL A 7 -6.96 10.21 19.39
N VAL A 8 -6.42 10.30 18.18
CA VAL A 8 -7.08 9.87 16.95
C VAL A 8 -6.29 8.66 16.43
N ILE A 9 -6.99 7.59 16.07
CA ILE A 9 -6.38 6.34 15.60
C ILE A 9 -6.97 6.01 14.25
N CYS A 10 -6.09 5.73 13.28
CA CYS A 10 -6.50 5.21 11.99
C CYS A 10 -6.77 3.70 12.07
N ILE A 11 -7.77 3.25 11.35
CA ILE A 11 -8.09 1.84 11.18
C ILE A 11 -8.40 1.56 9.70
N PRO A 12 -8.13 0.37 9.19
CA PRO A 12 -8.55 -0.03 7.85
C PRO A 12 -10.06 0.10 7.64
N SER A 13 -10.50 0.37 6.42
CA SER A 13 -11.94 0.54 6.10
C SER A 13 -12.76 -0.74 6.25
N GLY A 14 -12.11 -1.92 6.22
CA GLY A 14 -12.78 -3.21 6.32
C GLY A 14 -12.91 -3.79 7.73
N VAL A 15 -12.57 -3.05 8.80
CA VAL A 15 -12.66 -3.57 10.17
C VAL A 15 -14.09 -3.69 10.68
N THR A 16 -14.34 -4.73 11.47
CA THR A 16 -15.63 -4.96 12.13
C THR A 16 -15.85 -3.98 13.29
N GLU A 17 -17.10 -3.80 13.70
CA GLU A 17 -17.42 -2.99 14.89
C GLU A 17 -16.79 -3.53 16.18
N VAL A 18 -16.56 -4.85 16.26
CA VAL A 18 -15.87 -5.47 17.41
C VAL A 18 -14.40 -5.04 17.46
N GLU A 19 -13.71 -5.08 16.33
CA GLU A 19 -12.32 -4.65 16.21
C GLU A 19 -12.19 -3.14 16.46
N ARG A 20 -13.06 -2.33 15.88
CA ARG A 20 -13.15 -0.87 16.13
C ARG A 20 -13.29 -0.58 17.63
N ARG A 21 -14.16 -1.30 18.30
CA ARG A 21 -14.37 -1.17 19.75
C ARG A 21 -13.15 -1.61 20.54
N ALA A 22 -12.52 -2.72 20.18
CA ALA A 22 -11.31 -3.24 20.83
C ALA A 22 -10.15 -2.23 20.77
N VAL A 23 -9.91 -1.61 19.61
CA VAL A 23 -8.90 -0.54 19.43
C VAL A 23 -9.19 0.64 20.35
N LYS A 24 -10.44 1.09 20.40
CA LYS A 24 -10.86 2.20 21.27
C LYS A 24 -10.66 1.88 22.76
N GLU A 25 -11.08 0.69 23.19
CA GLU A 25 -10.94 0.25 24.59
C GLU A 25 -9.46 0.07 24.99
N ALA A 26 -8.64 -0.52 24.13
CA ALA A 26 -7.20 -0.67 24.37
C ALA A 26 -6.53 0.70 24.59
N SER A 27 -6.87 1.67 23.75
CA SER A 27 -6.31 3.03 23.85
C SER A 27 -6.75 3.76 25.09
N LEU A 28 -8.00 3.62 25.52
CA LEU A 28 -8.49 4.17 26.78
C LEU A 28 -7.79 3.52 27.99
N LYS A 29 -7.58 2.19 27.96
CA LYS A 29 -6.83 1.45 28.99
C LYS A 29 -5.36 1.88 29.05
N ALA A 30 -4.75 2.22 27.91
CA ALA A 30 -3.39 2.77 27.85
C ALA A 30 -3.28 4.21 28.40
N GLY A 31 -4.40 4.84 28.80
CA GLY A 31 -4.41 6.13 29.50
C GLY A 31 -4.90 7.31 28.66
N ALA A 32 -5.42 7.10 27.46
CA ALA A 32 -6.03 8.16 26.68
C ALA A 32 -7.26 8.73 27.41
N ARG A 33 -7.44 10.07 27.36
CA ARG A 33 -8.62 10.76 27.90
C ARG A 33 -9.83 10.57 26.97
N GLN A 34 -9.58 10.60 25.68
CA GLN A 34 -10.59 10.47 24.62
C GLN A 34 -9.96 9.82 23.40
N VAL A 35 -10.67 8.91 22.77
CA VAL A 35 -10.25 8.24 21.55
C VAL A 35 -11.29 8.49 20.46
N ARG A 36 -10.83 8.95 19.31
CA ARG A 36 -11.59 8.99 18.07
C ARG A 36 -10.94 8.03 17.09
N VAL A 37 -11.76 7.32 16.35
CA VAL A 37 -11.32 6.39 15.31
C VAL A 37 -11.70 6.99 13.96
N ILE A 38 -10.77 6.99 13.02
CA ILE A 38 -10.94 7.42 11.63
C ILE A 38 -10.47 6.30 10.70
N GLU A 39 -11.09 6.14 9.57
CA GLU A 39 -10.67 5.17 8.56
C GLU A 39 -9.43 5.68 7.81
N GLU A 40 -8.48 4.78 7.52
CA GLU A 40 -7.19 5.13 6.90
C GLU A 40 -7.35 5.96 5.62
N PRO A 41 -8.17 5.56 4.62
CA PRO A 41 -8.31 6.35 3.41
C PRO A 41 -8.91 7.74 3.65
N MET A 42 -9.78 7.90 4.66
CA MET A 42 -10.29 9.21 5.04
C MET A 42 -9.19 10.09 5.65
N ALA A 43 -8.33 9.51 6.49
CA ALA A 43 -7.20 10.23 7.05
C ALA A 43 -6.18 10.63 5.98
N ALA A 44 -5.90 9.74 5.02
CA ALA A 44 -5.04 10.00 3.88
C ALA A 44 -5.59 11.13 3.00
N ALA A 45 -6.90 11.12 2.70
CA ALA A 45 -7.58 12.17 1.94
C ALA A 45 -7.47 13.55 2.62
N ILE A 46 -7.68 13.60 3.94
CA ILE A 46 -7.50 14.83 4.73
C ILE A 46 -6.05 15.31 4.66
N GLY A 47 -5.10 14.40 4.84
CA GLY A 47 -3.67 14.71 4.80
C GLY A 47 -3.19 15.21 3.44
N ALA A 48 -3.75 14.68 2.37
CA ALA A 48 -3.50 15.12 0.99
C ALA A 48 -4.24 16.41 0.60
N GLY A 49 -5.13 16.93 1.46
CA GLY A 49 -5.90 18.13 1.20
C GLY A 49 -6.98 17.96 0.13
N LEU A 50 -7.50 16.75 -0.06
CA LEU A 50 -8.58 16.49 -1.00
C LEU A 50 -9.90 17.18 -0.57
N PRO A 51 -10.75 17.61 -1.51
CA PRO A 51 -11.99 18.33 -1.23
C PRO A 51 -13.10 17.37 -0.76
N ILE A 52 -12.85 16.61 0.30
CA ILE A 52 -13.71 15.53 0.80
C ILE A 52 -15.11 15.97 1.20
N SER A 53 -15.31 17.25 1.52
CA SER A 53 -16.62 17.80 1.93
C SER A 53 -17.50 18.21 0.75
N GLU A 54 -16.96 18.23 -0.44
CA GLU A 54 -17.69 18.60 -1.66
C GLU A 54 -18.52 17.43 -2.20
N PRO A 55 -19.56 17.70 -3.02
CA PRO A 55 -20.36 16.65 -3.63
C PRO A 55 -19.66 15.92 -4.79
N SER A 56 -18.42 16.27 -5.09
CA SER A 56 -17.58 15.61 -6.09
C SER A 56 -16.93 14.34 -5.53
N GLY A 57 -16.63 13.37 -6.41
CA GLY A 57 -15.91 12.15 -6.05
C GLY A 57 -14.40 12.41 -5.94
N SER A 58 -13.80 11.97 -4.84
CA SER A 58 -12.34 11.91 -4.68
C SER A 58 -11.91 10.47 -4.43
N MET A 59 -10.90 9.97 -5.14
CA MET A 59 -10.35 8.63 -4.92
C MET A 59 -9.01 8.71 -4.21
N VAL A 60 -8.81 7.81 -3.25
CA VAL A 60 -7.53 7.58 -2.57
C VAL A 60 -7.11 6.14 -2.82
N VAL A 61 -5.84 5.96 -3.16
CA VAL A 61 -5.15 4.67 -3.18
C VAL A 61 -3.99 4.78 -2.21
N ASP A 62 -4.11 4.13 -1.08
CA ASP A 62 -3.09 4.11 -0.02
C ASP A 62 -2.41 2.74 -0.03
N ILE A 63 -1.11 2.71 -0.35
CA ILE A 63 -0.31 1.49 -0.44
C ILE A 63 0.64 1.47 0.75
N GLY A 64 0.28 0.72 1.78
CA GLY A 64 1.08 0.53 2.98
C GLY A 64 2.09 -0.60 2.89
N GLY A 65 2.66 -1.02 4.02
CA GLY A 65 3.58 -2.16 4.09
C GLY A 65 2.87 -3.49 3.83
N GLY A 66 1.78 -3.78 4.54
CA GLY A 66 1.08 -5.06 4.46
C GLY A 66 -0.28 -5.04 3.75
N THR A 67 -0.85 -3.86 3.52
CA THR A 67 -2.18 -3.68 2.92
C THR A 67 -2.20 -2.52 1.95
N SER A 68 -3.10 -2.57 0.97
CA SER A 68 -3.47 -1.43 0.15
C SER A 68 -4.97 -1.15 0.29
N GLU A 69 -5.30 0.11 0.51
CA GLU A 69 -6.66 0.62 0.69
C GLU A 69 -7.04 1.49 -0.51
N VAL A 70 -8.16 1.18 -1.12
CA VAL A 70 -8.75 2.00 -2.20
C VAL A 70 -10.10 2.50 -1.73
N ALA A 71 -10.34 3.80 -1.79
CA ALA A 71 -11.62 4.37 -1.40
C ALA A 71 -12.03 5.56 -2.27
N VAL A 72 -13.32 5.66 -2.53
CA VAL A 72 -13.96 6.85 -3.09
C VAL A 72 -14.71 7.58 -1.99
N ILE A 73 -14.47 8.87 -1.87
CA ILE A 73 -14.95 9.74 -0.81
C ILE A 73 -15.75 10.88 -1.45
N SER A 74 -16.90 11.21 -0.87
CA SER A 74 -17.73 12.35 -1.24
C SER A 74 -18.54 12.80 -0.03
N LEU A 75 -18.82 14.11 0.10
CA LEU A 75 -19.63 14.69 1.18
C LEU A 75 -19.19 14.26 2.59
N GLY A 76 -17.89 14.08 2.81
CA GLY A 76 -17.31 13.67 4.09
C GLY A 76 -17.53 12.20 4.46
N GLY A 77 -17.99 11.35 3.54
CA GLY A 77 -18.22 9.93 3.73
C GLY A 77 -17.49 9.06 2.72
N ILE A 78 -17.20 7.82 3.09
CA ILE A 78 -16.69 6.81 2.17
C ILE A 78 -17.89 6.22 1.41
N VAL A 79 -17.86 6.35 0.08
CA VAL A 79 -18.91 5.86 -0.83
C VAL A 79 -18.68 4.41 -1.21
N ALA A 80 -17.45 4.09 -1.56
CA ALA A 80 -16.99 2.74 -1.87
C ALA A 80 -15.57 2.57 -1.35
N ALA A 81 -15.25 1.39 -0.84
CA ALA A 81 -13.89 1.05 -0.42
C ALA A 81 -13.58 -0.41 -0.66
N ARG A 82 -12.29 -0.69 -0.87
CA ARG A 82 -11.71 -2.02 -0.99
C ARG A 82 -10.36 -2.06 -0.29
N SER A 83 -10.14 -3.09 0.53
CA SER A 83 -8.85 -3.39 1.14
C SER A 83 -8.32 -4.71 0.57
N VAL A 84 -7.04 -4.73 0.23
CA VAL A 84 -6.32 -5.94 -0.20
C VAL A 84 -5.06 -6.12 0.61
N ARG A 85 -4.72 -7.37 0.93
CA ARG A 85 -3.51 -7.72 1.68
C ARG A 85 -2.31 -7.83 0.75
N VAL A 86 -2.00 -6.72 0.10
CA VAL A 86 -0.84 -6.54 -0.77
C VAL A 86 -0.28 -5.16 -0.46
N GLY A 87 1.02 -5.06 -0.27
CA GLY A 87 1.73 -3.82 0.01
C GLY A 87 3.23 -4.00 -0.14
N GLY A 88 4.01 -3.12 0.44
CA GLY A 88 5.47 -3.11 0.32
C GLY A 88 6.15 -4.42 0.70
N ASP A 89 5.65 -5.10 1.73
CA ASP A 89 6.21 -6.38 2.19
C ASP A 89 6.00 -7.50 1.15
N GLU A 90 4.83 -7.54 0.50
CA GLU A 90 4.54 -8.49 -0.58
C GLU A 90 5.42 -8.22 -1.81
N PHE A 91 5.70 -6.95 -2.11
CA PHE A 91 6.62 -6.58 -3.18
C PHE A 91 8.04 -7.10 -2.89
N ASP A 92 8.52 -6.96 -1.66
CA ASP A 92 9.83 -7.46 -1.26
C ASP A 92 9.91 -8.99 -1.37
N GLN A 93 8.86 -9.71 -0.95
CA GLN A 93 8.79 -11.16 -1.08
C GLN A 93 8.74 -11.61 -2.55
N SER A 94 8.05 -10.87 -3.41
CA SER A 94 8.00 -11.13 -4.86
C SER A 94 9.38 -10.98 -5.50
N ILE A 95 10.13 -9.96 -5.14
CA ILE A 95 11.51 -9.75 -5.60
C ILE A 95 12.42 -10.87 -5.12
N ILE A 96 12.34 -11.26 -3.83
CA ILE A 96 13.13 -12.37 -3.27
C ILE A 96 12.84 -13.67 -4.03
N ALA A 97 11.56 -13.96 -4.27
CA ALA A 97 11.14 -15.16 -4.99
C ALA A 97 11.62 -15.17 -6.44
N TYR A 98 11.56 -14.04 -7.13
CA TYR A 98 12.04 -13.88 -8.48
C TYR A 98 13.56 -14.11 -8.59
N ILE A 99 14.35 -13.42 -7.77
CA ILE A 99 15.81 -13.55 -7.74
C ILE A 99 16.23 -14.99 -7.40
N LYS A 100 15.55 -15.62 -6.45
CA LYS A 100 15.77 -17.02 -6.10
C LYS A 100 15.53 -17.95 -7.29
N ARG A 101 14.40 -17.76 -7.99
CA ARG A 101 14.01 -18.61 -9.14
C ARG A 101 14.94 -18.42 -10.34
N LYS A 102 15.29 -17.19 -10.68
CA LYS A 102 16.04 -16.86 -11.90
C LYS A 102 17.56 -17.09 -11.74
N TYR A 103 18.12 -16.74 -10.58
CA TYR A 103 19.55 -16.70 -10.36
C TYR A 103 20.08 -17.76 -9.39
N ASN A 104 19.18 -18.56 -8.78
CA ASN A 104 19.50 -19.44 -7.65
C ASN A 104 20.25 -18.68 -6.52
N LEU A 105 19.86 -17.42 -6.29
CA LEU A 105 20.49 -16.53 -5.33
C LEU A 105 19.50 -16.22 -4.20
N LEU A 106 19.94 -16.38 -2.95
CA LEU A 106 19.17 -15.98 -1.78
C LEU A 106 19.61 -14.59 -1.32
N ILE A 107 18.68 -13.66 -1.28
CA ILE A 107 18.82 -12.31 -0.73
C ILE A 107 17.93 -12.14 0.49
N GLY A 108 18.24 -11.17 1.35
CA GLY A 108 17.41 -10.80 2.50
C GLY A 108 16.39 -9.71 2.17
N GLU A 109 15.40 -9.53 3.04
CA GLU A 109 14.34 -8.53 2.92
C GLU A 109 14.87 -7.12 2.71
N ARG A 110 15.89 -6.71 3.48
CA ARG A 110 16.53 -5.40 3.32
C ARG A 110 17.11 -5.18 1.92
N THR A 111 17.69 -6.22 1.32
CA THR A 111 18.22 -6.12 -0.05
C THR A 111 17.09 -6.00 -1.07
N ALA A 112 16.00 -6.74 -0.87
CA ALA A 112 14.81 -6.68 -1.72
C ALA A 112 14.15 -5.29 -1.64
N GLU A 113 13.99 -4.75 -0.44
CA GLU A 113 13.48 -3.39 -0.23
C GLU A 113 14.36 -2.34 -0.92
N GLN A 114 15.68 -2.48 -0.83
CA GLN A 114 16.62 -1.58 -1.49
C GLN A 114 16.49 -1.66 -3.02
N ILE A 115 16.38 -2.86 -3.60
CA ILE A 115 16.12 -3.07 -5.04
C ILE A 115 14.80 -2.38 -5.44
N LYS A 116 13.73 -2.60 -4.67
CA LYS A 116 12.42 -1.99 -4.90
C LYS A 116 12.50 -0.46 -4.93
N ILE A 117 13.20 0.15 -3.97
CA ILE A 117 13.30 1.62 -3.85
C ILE A 117 14.18 2.21 -4.96
N GLU A 118 15.32 1.57 -5.29
CA GLU A 118 16.31 2.15 -6.19
C GLU A 118 15.99 1.93 -7.67
N ILE A 119 15.46 0.74 -8.03
CA ILE A 119 15.21 0.37 -9.42
C ILE A 119 13.83 -0.23 -9.68
N GLY A 120 12.93 -0.23 -8.67
CA GLY A 120 11.55 -0.71 -8.82
C GLY A 120 10.71 0.24 -9.68
N SER A 121 9.89 -0.33 -10.56
CA SER A 121 9.00 0.41 -11.43
C SER A 121 7.74 -0.41 -11.71
N ALA A 122 6.58 0.23 -11.69
CA ALA A 122 5.31 -0.39 -12.05
C ALA A 122 5.00 -0.27 -13.56
N PHE A 123 5.71 0.59 -14.27
CA PHE A 123 5.54 0.86 -15.69
C PHE A 123 6.90 0.96 -16.38
N GLU A 124 6.93 0.85 -17.71
CA GLU A 124 8.15 1.00 -18.51
C GLU A 124 8.80 2.35 -18.27
N LEU A 125 10.12 2.35 -18.10
CA LEU A 125 10.91 3.55 -17.88
C LEU A 125 11.49 4.01 -19.23
N ASP A 126 11.62 5.32 -19.43
CA ASP A 126 12.31 5.88 -20.61
C ASP A 126 13.78 5.40 -20.70
N GLN A 127 14.39 5.20 -19.54
CA GLN A 127 15.71 4.61 -19.39
C GLN A 127 15.66 3.56 -18.29
N GLU A 128 15.83 2.30 -18.67
CA GLU A 128 15.93 1.21 -17.72
C GLU A 128 17.21 1.33 -16.90
N THR A 129 17.11 0.98 -15.63
CA THR A 129 18.19 1.09 -14.65
C THR A 129 18.65 -0.29 -14.19
N SER A 130 19.79 -0.36 -13.54
CA SER A 130 20.30 -1.62 -12.99
C SER A 130 21.03 -1.41 -11.68
N MET A 131 21.13 -2.46 -10.88
CA MET A 131 21.77 -2.47 -9.58
C MET A 131 22.56 -3.76 -9.37
N ASP A 132 23.79 -3.63 -8.87
CA ASP A 132 24.58 -4.77 -8.45
C ASP A 132 24.22 -5.18 -7.03
N ILE A 133 23.87 -6.44 -6.86
CA ILE A 133 23.49 -7.02 -5.57
C ILE A 133 24.34 -8.21 -5.22
N LYS A 134 24.44 -8.49 -3.91
CA LYS A 134 25.16 -9.64 -3.38
C LYS A 134 24.22 -10.53 -2.59
N GLY A 135 24.29 -11.83 -2.84
CA GLY A 135 23.52 -12.83 -2.11
C GLY A 135 24.31 -14.13 -1.93
N ARG A 136 23.64 -15.12 -1.33
CA ARG A 136 24.18 -16.46 -1.20
C ARG A 136 23.71 -17.33 -2.36
N ASN A 137 24.64 -17.88 -3.13
CA ASN A 137 24.33 -18.86 -4.18
C ASN A 137 23.79 -20.15 -3.52
N LEU A 138 22.66 -20.63 -3.99
CA LEU A 138 22.00 -21.81 -3.43
C LEU A 138 22.60 -23.13 -3.92
N VAL A 139 23.48 -23.11 -4.94
CA VAL A 139 24.13 -24.31 -5.49
C VAL A 139 25.34 -24.69 -4.67
N ASP A 140 26.21 -23.72 -4.35
CA ASP A 140 27.49 -23.94 -3.66
C ASP A 140 27.58 -23.28 -2.28
N GLY A 141 26.57 -22.49 -1.91
CA GLY A 141 26.49 -21.79 -0.63
C GLY A 141 27.40 -20.54 -0.53
N LEU A 142 28.14 -20.19 -1.57
CA LEU A 142 29.11 -19.11 -1.56
C LEU A 142 28.45 -17.74 -1.87
N PRO A 143 29.07 -16.63 -1.44
CA PRO A 143 28.66 -15.30 -1.86
C PRO A 143 28.80 -15.12 -3.38
N LYS A 144 27.75 -14.59 -4.02
CA LYS A 144 27.72 -14.30 -5.46
C LYS A 144 27.17 -12.91 -5.70
N ASN A 145 27.77 -12.17 -6.63
CA ASN A 145 27.25 -10.90 -7.11
C ASN A 145 26.52 -11.14 -8.44
N ILE A 146 25.43 -10.42 -8.63
CA ILE A 146 24.69 -10.34 -9.90
C ILE A 146 24.26 -8.89 -10.13
N THR A 147 24.03 -8.54 -11.38
CA THR A 147 23.34 -7.29 -11.77
C THR A 147 21.88 -7.61 -12.03
N VAL A 148 20.98 -6.82 -11.43
CA VAL A 148 19.53 -6.90 -11.61
C VAL A 148 19.07 -5.65 -12.34
N HIS A 149 18.13 -5.80 -13.26
CA HIS A 149 17.60 -4.71 -14.08
C HIS A 149 16.16 -4.35 -13.66
N SER A 150 15.77 -3.10 -13.85
CA SER A 150 14.43 -2.59 -13.50
C SER A 150 13.29 -3.35 -14.22
N GLU A 151 13.52 -3.83 -15.46
CA GLU A 151 12.59 -4.69 -16.17
C GLU A 151 12.29 -6.00 -15.42
N GLU A 152 13.30 -6.58 -14.79
CA GLU A 152 13.17 -7.81 -14.01
C GLU A 152 12.41 -7.58 -12.70
N VAL A 153 12.62 -6.41 -12.10
CA VAL A 153 11.88 -6.01 -10.89
C VAL A 153 10.41 -5.78 -11.24
N ARG A 154 10.12 -5.14 -12.38
CA ARG A 154 8.76 -4.95 -12.89
C ARG A 154 8.06 -6.28 -13.12
N GLU A 155 8.74 -7.24 -13.77
CA GLU A 155 8.22 -8.61 -13.97
C GLU A 155 7.94 -9.29 -12.61
N ALA A 156 8.83 -9.13 -11.64
CA ALA A 156 8.64 -9.70 -10.30
C ALA A 156 7.41 -9.14 -9.57
N LEU A 157 7.07 -7.86 -9.80
CA LEU A 157 5.99 -7.15 -9.14
C LEU A 157 4.63 -7.28 -9.84
N GLU A 158 4.58 -7.81 -11.07
CA GLU A 158 3.39 -7.81 -11.93
C GLU A 158 2.14 -8.38 -11.23
N GLU A 159 2.26 -9.55 -10.60
CA GLU A 159 1.12 -10.19 -9.92
C GLU A 159 0.59 -9.35 -8.75
N SER A 160 1.49 -8.76 -7.96
CA SER A 160 1.13 -7.94 -6.80
C SER A 160 0.49 -6.61 -7.23
N LEU A 161 1.02 -5.98 -8.28
CA LEU A 161 0.46 -4.76 -8.87
C LEU A 161 -0.91 -5.02 -9.51
N GLN A 162 -1.11 -6.19 -10.15
CA GLN A 162 -2.40 -6.57 -10.72
C GLN A 162 -3.48 -6.66 -9.64
N LYS A 163 -3.20 -7.22 -8.47
CA LYS A 163 -4.15 -7.28 -7.34
C LYS A 163 -4.60 -5.90 -6.89
N ILE A 164 -3.69 -4.91 -6.86
CA ILE A 164 -4.03 -3.52 -6.53
C ILE A 164 -4.87 -2.89 -7.64
N THR A 165 -4.48 -3.09 -8.90
CA THR A 165 -5.23 -2.59 -10.06
C THR A 165 -6.65 -3.14 -10.10
N ASP A 166 -6.83 -4.41 -9.79
CA ASP A 166 -8.14 -5.05 -9.71
C ASP A 166 -8.99 -4.47 -8.56
N ALA A 167 -8.36 -4.18 -7.40
CA ALA A 167 -9.07 -3.50 -6.31
C ALA A 167 -9.53 -2.09 -6.69
N ILE A 168 -8.74 -1.35 -7.48
CA ILE A 168 -9.12 -0.04 -8.01
C ILE A 168 -10.34 -0.18 -8.94
N LYS A 169 -10.28 -1.13 -9.90
CA LYS A 169 -11.39 -1.38 -10.82
C LYS A 169 -12.67 -1.78 -10.09
N GLU A 170 -12.59 -2.73 -9.13
CA GLU A 170 -13.74 -3.13 -8.32
C GLU A 170 -14.35 -1.97 -7.52
N THR A 171 -13.51 -1.05 -7.04
CA THR A 171 -13.98 0.13 -6.31
C THR A 171 -14.69 1.10 -7.23
N LEU A 172 -14.16 1.32 -8.44
CA LEU A 172 -14.80 2.15 -9.48
C LEU A 172 -16.15 1.57 -9.92
N GLU A 173 -16.23 0.26 -10.13
CA GLU A 173 -17.49 -0.44 -10.50
C GLU A 173 -18.60 -0.27 -9.46
N ARG A 174 -18.23 -0.15 -8.17
CA ARG A 174 -19.16 0.08 -7.07
C ARG A 174 -19.52 1.54 -6.84
N THR A 175 -18.78 2.44 -7.48
CA THR A 175 -18.97 3.88 -7.34
C THR A 175 -20.13 4.34 -8.22
N PRO A 176 -21.08 5.16 -7.72
CA PRO A 176 -22.13 5.75 -8.54
C PRO A 176 -21.55 6.46 -9.77
N PRO A 177 -22.23 6.34 -10.94
CA PRO A 177 -21.73 6.91 -12.20
C PRO A 177 -21.41 8.41 -12.14
N GLU A 178 -22.19 9.17 -11.38
CA GLU A 178 -22.02 10.61 -11.21
C GLU A 178 -20.68 10.94 -10.54
N LEU A 179 -20.29 10.17 -9.53
CA LEU A 179 -19.01 10.34 -8.84
C LEU A 179 -17.84 9.74 -9.63
N SER A 180 -18.08 8.66 -10.38
CA SER A 180 -17.05 8.08 -11.26
C SER A 180 -16.65 9.04 -12.37
N ALA A 181 -17.58 9.87 -12.87
CA ALA A 181 -17.30 10.88 -13.88
C ALA A 181 -16.30 11.94 -13.37
N ASP A 182 -16.37 12.30 -12.10
CA ASP A 182 -15.41 13.24 -11.48
C ASP A 182 -14.00 12.67 -11.41
N LEU A 183 -13.88 11.33 -11.28
CA LEU A 183 -12.59 10.62 -11.17
C LEU A 183 -11.86 10.48 -12.52
N SER A 184 -12.52 10.74 -13.63
CA SER A 184 -11.92 10.68 -14.98
C SER A 184 -10.89 11.79 -15.24
N LEU A 185 -10.80 12.79 -14.37
CA LEU A 185 -9.88 13.92 -14.43
C LEU A 185 -8.62 13.70 -13.56
N ILE A 186 -8.25 12.46 -13.28
CA ILE A 186 -7.06 12.17 -12.48
C ILE A 186 -5.81 12.65 -13.24
N HIS A 187 -5.17 13.69 -12.71
CA HIS A 187 -3.79 14.00 -12.99
C HIS A 187 -2.92 13.14 -12.07
N ILE A 188 -2.16 12.24 -12.68
CA ILE A 188 -1.12 11.45 -12.01
C ILE A 188 0.12 12.33 -11.89
#